data_af2ff05d6ad86d2305f2de7457861281
#
_entry.id   af2ff05d6ad86d2305f2de7457861281
#
_cell.length_a   1.000
_cell.length_b   1.000
_cell.length_c   1.000
_cell.angle_alpha   90.00
_cell.angle_beta   90.00
_cell.angle_gamma   90.00
#
_symmetry.space_group_name_H-M   'P 1'
#
loop_
_entity.id
_entity.type
_entity.pdbx_description
1 polymer ?
#
loop_
_entity_poly.entity_id
_entity_poly.type
_entity_poly.pdbx_seq_one_letter_code
_entity_poly.pdbx_strand_id
1 'polypeptide(L)'
;MLKINPLNKIALAHISLFVANLIYAINYTFAKDVMPDFIQPSGFILLRVIGAVVLFSLFYFLFVNERVDRKDILKLAICGIFGVAINQLLFFEGLNLTTPINAAIIMTINPVLVIIMSALILFEKINIRKGIGIVLGLVGASTLILNGGSLSGNTDYMLGNMFVFFNAASYGLYLVLVKPLMQKYHPITVMFYVFGFGLLYVIPFGYTELLAVDWASFPPLIIWEVLFVVVCTTVIAYLLNSSALKLLNPSTVSIYIYLQPVLATLFAIFRGSDALDEMKIVSAIIIIVGVYLVSVRPLRGRKNKLS
;
A
#
# COMPACT_ATOMS: atom_id res chain seq x y z
N MET A 1 -11.83 29.41 -3.52
CA MET A 1 -11.36 28.19 -2.84
C MET A 1 -11.80 28.21 -1.40
N LEU A 2 -12.73 27.36 -1.00
CA LEU A 2 -13.18 27.22 0.39
C LEU A 2 -11.97 26.81 1.26
N LYS A 3 -11.63 27.62 2.26
CA LYS A 3 -10.58 27.30 3.26
C LYS A 3 -11.08 26.12 4.12
N ILE A 4 -10.77 24.89 3.74
CA ILE A 4 -11.08 23.70 4.53
C ILE A 4 -10.35 23.81 5.87
N ASN A 5 -11.10 23.68 6.98
CA ASN A 5 -10.56 23.70 8.33
C ASN A 5 -9.43 22.65 8.48
N PRO A 6 -8.30 22.95 9.15
CA PRO A 6 -7.20 22.00 9.35
C PRO A 6 -7.63 20.65 9.95
N LEU A 7 -8.63 20.63 10.83
CA LEU A 7 -9.19 19.40 11.39
C LEU A 7 -9.86 18.54 10.31
N ASN A 8 -10.59 19.17 9.37
CA ASN A 8 -11.24 18.47 8.27
C ASN A 8 -10.21 17.86 7.29
N LYS A 9 -9.06 18.52 7.08
CA LYS A 9 -7.98 17.97 6.23
C LYS A 9 -7.38 16.70 6.82
N ILE A 10 -7.21 16.64 8.14
CA ILE A 10 -6.68 15.45 8.82
C ILE A 10 -7.69 14.32 8.80
N ALA A 11 -8.95 14.60 9.08
CA ALA A 11 -10.02 13.61 8.97
C ALA A 11 -10.11 13.05 7.55
N LEU A 12 -10.01 13.90 6.52
CA LEU A 12 -9.98 13.47 5.13
C LEU A 12 -8.76 12.57 4.82
N ALA A 13 -7.59 12.86 5.40
CA ALA A 13 -6.40 12.01 5.24
C ALA A 13 -6.63 10.60 5.84
N HIS A 14 -7.27 10.50 7.01
CA HIS A 14 -7.61 9.22 7.61
C HIS A 14 -8.66 8.44 6.79
N ILE A 15 -9.68 9.13 6.25
CA ILE A 15 -10.65 8.53 5.33
C ILE A 15 -9.96 8.04 4.06
N SER A 16 -9.06 8.84 3.50
CA SER A 16 -8.27 8.45 2.32
C SER A 16 -7.46 7.17 2.55
N LEU A 17 -6.84 7.02 3.73
CA LEU A 17 -6.10 5.81 4.09
C LEU A 17 -7.03 4.60 4.24
N PHE A 18 -8.21 4.78 4.84
CA PHE A 18 -9.19 3.71 4.94
C PHE A 18 -9.62 3.22 3.56
N VAL A 19 -10.01 4.14 2.66
CA VAL A 19 -10.43 3.82 1.29
C VAL A 19 -9.29 3.17 0.49
N ALA A 20 -8.07 3.67 0.62
CA ALA A 20 -6.91 3.07 -0.05
C ALA A 20 -6.68 1.62 0.41
N ASN A 21 -6.80 1.34 1.72
CA ASN A 21 -6.61 -0.01 2.24
C ASN A 21 -7.79 -0.94 1.91
N LEU A 22 -9.00 -0.42 1.76
CA LEU A 22 -10.12 -1.18 1.20
C LEU A 22 -9.84 -1.61 -0.26
N ILE A 23 -9.35 -0.69 -1.08
CA ILE A 23 -8.96 -1.00 -2.47
C ILE A 23 -7.85 -2.06 -2.48
N TYR A 24 -6.82 -1.94 -1.63
CA TYR A 24 -5.77 -2.96 -1.54
C TYR A 24 -6.27 -4.31 -1.05
N ALA A 25 -7.23 -4.34 -0.12
CA ALA A 25 -7.82 -5.58 0.35
C ALA A 25 -8.56 -6.34 -0.77
N ILE A 26 -9.33 -5.64 -1.60
CA ILE A 26 -10.00 -6.20 -2.77
C ILE A 26 -8.98 -6.68 -3.82
N ASN A 27 -7.88 -5.92 -3.98
CA ASN A 27 -6.82 -6.25 -4.96
C ASN A 27 -6.19 -7.63 -4.73
N TYR A 28 -6.09 -8.13 -3.49
CA TYR A 28 -5.55 -9.47 -3.23
C TYR A 28 -6.31 -10.56 -4.00
N THR A 29 -7.63 -10.46 -4.02
CA THR A 29 -8.50 -11.40 -4.74
C THR A 29 -8.41 -11.18 -6.25
N PHE A 30 -8.67 -9.97 -6.71
CA PHE A 30 -8.70 -9.67 -8.15
C PHE A 30 -7.35 -9.93 -8.85
N ALA A 31 -6.23 -9.59 -8.18
CA ALA A 31 -4.93 -9.90 -8.73
C ALA A 31 -4.69 -11.41 -8.86
N LYS A 32 -5.18 -12.19 -7.90
CA LYS A 32 -5.06 -13.66 -7.93
C LYS A 32 -5.96 -14.29 -8.97
N ASP A 33 -7.15 -13.74 -9.21
CA ASP A 33 -8.08 -14.20 -10.24
C ASP A 33 -7.52 -13.95 -11.67
N VAL A 34 -6.72 -12.87 -11.83
CA VAL A 34 -6.07 -12.53 -13.11
C VAL A 34 -4.77 -13.32 -13.33
N MET A 35 -3.99 -13.60 -12.27
CA MET A 35 -2.66 -14.21 -12.34
C MET A 35 -2.65 -15.66 -11.89
N PRO A 36 -1.87 -16.54 -12.52
CA PRO A 36 -1.07 -16.33 -13.77
C PRO A 36 -1.85 -16.62 -15.05
N ASP A 37 -3.11 -17.08 -14.95
CA ASP A 37 -3.86 -17.71 -16.03
C ASP A 37 -4.12 -16.78 -17.23
N PHE A 38 -4.33 -15.49 -16.98
CA PHE A 38 -4.59 -14.50 -18.02
C PHE A 38 -3.38 -13.59 -18.27
N ILE A 39 -2.70 -13.12 -17.22
CA ILE A 39 -1.52 -12.29 -17.32
C ILE A 39 -0.48 -12.78 -16.32
N GLN A 40 0.76 -13.02 -16.77
CA GLN A 40 1.86 -13.33 -15.87
C GLN A 40 2.18 -12.15 -14.94
N PRO A 41 2.70 -12.39 -13.71
CA PRO A 41 2.86 -11.36 -12.68
C PRO A 41 3.61 -10.12 -13.13
N SER A 42 4.80 -10.27 -13.73
CA SER A 42 5.62 -9.15 -14.16
C SER A 42 4.99 -8.38 -15.33
N GLY A 43 4.31 -9.07 -16.26
CA GLY A 43 3.51 -8.47 -17.34
C GLY A 43 2.36 -7.64 -16.80
N PHE A 44 1.67 -8.15 -15.76
CA PHE A 44 0.57 -7.42 -15.12
C PHE A 44 1.08 -6.15 -14.39
N ILE A 45 2.23 -6.22 -13.74
CA ILE A 45 2.85 -5.03 -13.16
C ILE A 45 3.22 -4.02 -14.23
N LEU A 46 3.79 -4.44 -15.35
CA LEU A 46 4.10 -3.51 -16.45
C LEU A 46 2.84 -2.81 -16.97
N LEU A 47 1.74 -3.54 -17.19
CA LEU A 47 0.45 -2.97 -17.60
C LEU A 47 -0.05 -1.92 -16.59
N ARG A 48 0.00 -2.23 -15.30
CA ARG A 48 -0.40 -1.33 -14.22
C ARG A 48 0.43 -0.04 -14.21
N VAL A 49 1.74 -0.18 -14.32
CA VAL A 49 2.66 0.96 -14.29
C VAL A 49 2.50 1.83 -15.55
N ILE A 50 2.28 1.24 -16.74
CA ILE A 50 1.93 1.98 -17.96
C ILE A 50 0.64 2.78 -17.74
N GLY A 51 -0.42 2.14 -17.26
CA GLY A 51 -1.69 2.82 -16.98
C GLY A 51 -1.53 3.96 -15.97
N ALA A 52 -0.74 3.75 -14.92
CA ALA A 52 -0.44 4.79 -13.94
C ALA A 52 0.35 5.96 -14.54
N VAL A 53 1.37 5.69 -15.34
CA VAL A 53 2.15 6.75 -16.02
C VAL A 53 1.26 7.57 -16.95
N VAL A 54 0.40 6.93 -17.73
CA VAL A 54 -0.55 7.64 -18.61
C VAL A 54 -1.47 8.55 -17.79
N LEU A 55 -2.11 8.02 -16.75
CA LEU A 55 -3.08 8.80 -15.95
C LEU A 55 -2.39 9.89 -15.11
N PHE A 56 -1.24 9.60 -14.47
CA PHE A 56 -0.51 10.63 -13.73
C PHE A 56 0.08 11.69 -14.63
N SER A 57 0.52 11.35 -15.85
CA SER A 57 0.94 12.32 -16.84
C SER A 57 -0.21 13.25 -17.24
N LEU A 58 -1.38 12.67 -17.52
CA LEU A 58 -2.57 13.46 -17.86
C LEU A 58 -2.93 14.43 -16.71
N PHE A 59 -2.98 13.93 -15.45
CA PHE A 59 -3.28 14.78 -14.30
C PHE A 59 -2.19 15.84 -14.06
N TYR A 60 -0.92 15.49 -14.25
CA TYR A 60 0.18 16.43 -14.07
C TYR A 60 0.10 17.58 -15.06
N PHE A 61 -0.06 17.31 -16.36
CA PHE A 61 -0.10 18.34 -17.38
C PHE A 61 -1.40 19.17 -17.35
N LEU A 62 -2.54 18.56 -16.98
CA LEU A 62 -3.82 19.28 -16.94
C LEU A 62 -3.99 20.14 -15.67
N PHE A 63 -3.50 19.67 -14.50
CA PHE A 63 -3.90 20.28 -13.23
C PHE A 63 -2.76 20.86 -12.40
N VAL A 64 -1.52 20.43 -12.61
CA VAL A 64 -0.43 20.76 -11.69
C VAL A 64 0.72 21.49 -12.37
N ASN A 65 1.35 20.89 -13.35
CA ASN A 65 2.49 21.41 -14.12
C ASN A 65 3.57 22.11 -13.27
N GLU A 66 4.00 21.46 -12.19
CA GLU A 66 4.95 21.96 -11.20
C GLU A 66 6.38 21.58 -11.60
N ARG A 67 7.32 22.54 -11.52
CA ARG A 67 8.73 22.25 -11.80
C ARG A 67 9.41 21.60 -10.59
N VAL A 68 10.15 20.51 -10.85
CA VAL A 68 10.92 19.81 -9.85
C VAL A 68 12.39 20.24 -9.89
N ASP A 69 12.98 20.48 -8.72
CA ASP A 69 14.39 20.82 -8.59
C ASP A 69 15.28 19.63 -9.06
N ARG A 70 16.35 19.93 -9.81
CA ARG A 70 17.26 18.89 -10.32
C ARG A 70 17.84 17.99 -9.21
N LYS A 71 18.06 18.53 -8.00
CA LYS A 71 18.56 17.79 -6.83
C LYS A 71 17.59 16.74 -6.31
N ASP A 72 16.31 16.89 -6.58
CA ASP A 72 15.27 15.97 -6.12
C ASP A 72 14.90 14.92 -7.16
N ILE A 73 15.34 15.07 -8.42
CA ILE A 73 15.10 14.08 -9.48
C ILE A 73 15.71 12.72 -9.12
N LEU A 74 16.94 12.70 -8.59
CA LEU A 74 17.57 11.45 -8.15
C LEU A 74 16.81 10.80 -6.99
N LYS A 75 16.30 11.59 -6.05
CA LYS A 75 15.48 11.06 -4.95
C LYS A 75 14.16 10.47 -5.44
N LEU A 76 13.52 11.11 -6.43
CA LEU A 76 12.31 10.58 -7.08
C LEU A 76 12.60 9.28 -7.84
N ALA A 77 13.75 9.19 -8.52
CA ALA A 77 14.20 7.96 -9.17
C ALA A 77 14.41 6.82 -8.16
N ILE A 78 15.08 7.10 -7.04
CA ILE A 78 15.23 6.13 -5.94
C ILE A 78 13.86 5.71 -5.37
N CYS A 79 12.93 6.66 -5.20
CA CYS A 79 11.56 6.35 -4.81
C CYS A 79 10.84 5.47 -5.85
N GLY A 80 11.15 5.61 -7.14
CA GLY A 80 10.66 4.74 -8.21
C GLY A 80 11.15 3.30 -8.08
N ILE A 81 12.41 3.10 -7.68
CA ILE A 81 12.97 1.77 -7.40
C ILE A 81 12.20 1.11 -6.26
N PHE A 82 12.12 1.76 -5.09
CA PHE A 82 11.56 1.16 -3.89
C PHE A 82 10.03 1.18 -3.83
N GLY A 83 9.38 2.19 -4.41
CA GLY A 83 7.93 2.35 -4.36
C GLY A 83 7.17 1.71 -5.52
N VAL A 84 7.85 1.44 -6.63
CA VAL A 84 7.23 0.87 -7.83
C VAL A 84 7.93 -0.42 -8.24
N ALA A 85 9.19 -0.39 -8.65
CA ALA A 85 9.83 -1.56 -9.24
C ALA A 85 9.96 -2.71 -8.23
N ILE A 86 10.81 -2.59 -7.22
CA ILE A 86 11.02 -3.64 -6.22
C ILE A 86 9.71 -3.96 -5.49
N ASN A 87 8.98 -2.92 -5.08
CA ASN A 87 7.74 -3.09 -4.35
C ASN A 87 6.73 -3.93 -5.13
N GLN A 88 6.39 -3.53 -6.35
CA GLN A 88 5.30 -4.18 -7.06
C GLN A 88 5.70 -5.51 -7.69
N LEU A 89 6.92 -5.62 -8.24
CA LEU A 89 7.41 -6.89 -8.80
C LEU A 89 7.47 -7.97 -7.72
N LEU A 90 8.13 -7.69 -6.60
CA LEU A 90 8.25 -8.68 -5.52
C LEU A 90 6.91 -9.03 -4.88
N PHE A 91 5.94 -8.08 -4.83
CA PHE A 91 4.62 -8.40 -4.31
C PHE A 91 3.87 -9.38 -5.20
N PHE A 92 3.82 -9.14 -6.51
CA PHE A 92 3.02 -9.96 -7.42
C PHE A 92 3.69 -11.31 -7.70
N GLU A 93 5.01 -11.35 -7.86
CA GLU A 93 5.75 -12.60 -7.94
C GLU A 93 5.59 -13.42 -6.64
N GLY A 94 5.71 -12.74 -5.51
CA GLY A 94 5.51 -13.37 -4.20
C GLY A 94 4.07 -13.89 -4.03
N LEU A 95 3.06 -13.09 -4.37
CA LEU A 95 1.65 -13.50 -4.30
C LEU A 95 1.34 -14.66 -5.25
N ASN A 96 2.01 -14.73 -6.39
CA ASN A 96 1.85 -15.84 -7.32
C ASN A 96 2.37 -17.16 -6.72
N LEU A 97 3.50 -17.12 -6.02
CA LEU A 97 4.15 -18.29 -5.40
C LEU A 97 3.60 -18.66 -4.02
N THR A 98 2.96 -17.74 -3.30
CA THR A 98 2.40 -17.98 -1.97
C THR A 98 0.87 -17.82 -1.95
N THR A 99 0.26 -18.05 -0.78
CA THR A 99 -1.17 -17.80 -0.61
C THR A 99 -1.45 -16.33 -0.26
N PRO A 100 -2.64 -15.79 -0.62
CA PRO A 100 -3.07 -14.47 -0.16
C PRO A 100 -2.96 -14.30 1.35
N ILE A 101 -3.23 -15.37 2.12
CA ILE A 101 -3.14 -15.42 3.58
C ILE A 101 -1.69 -15.18 4.02
N ASN A 102 -0.73 -15.96 3.51
CA ASN A 102 0.68 -15.80 3.87
C ASN A 102 1.20 -14.41 3.49
N ALA A 103 0.85 -13.93 2.29
CA ALA A 103 1.21 -12.58 1.86
C ALA A 103 0.66 -11.51 2.82
N ALA A 104 -0.61 -11.62 3.22
CA ALA A 104 -1.22 -10.70 4.17
C ALA A 104 -0.55 -10.75 5.58
N ILE A 105 -0.14 -11.95 6.06
CA ILE A 105 0.64 -12.09 7.31
C ILE A 105 1.93 -11.29 7.22
N ILE A 106 2.71 -11.56 6.17
CA ILE A 106 4.03 -10.97 6.04
C ILE A 106 3.94 -9.45 5.90
N MET A 107 2.92 -8.96 5.18
CA MET A 107 2.68 -7.52 5.06
C MET A 107 2.40 -6.82 6.40
N THR A 108 1.96 -7.54 7.43
CA THR A 108 1.78 -6.94 8.78
C THR A 108 3.09 -6.55 9.46
N ILE A 109 4.25 -7.00 8.96
CA ILE A 109 5.56 -6.53 9.42
C ILE A 109 5.87 -5.10 8.95
N ASN A 110 5.22 -4.63 7.87
CA ASN A 110 5.53 -3.34 7.26
C ASN A 110 5.44 -2.15 8.24
N PRO A 111 4.39 -1.98 9.08
CA PRO A 111 4.35 -0.87 10.02
C PRO A 111 5.51 -0.88 11.03
N VAL A 112 6.01 -2.05 11.42
CA VAL A 112 7.17 -2.18 12.30
C VAL A 112 8.42 -1.67 11.59
N LEU A 113 8.64 -2.11 10.35
CA LEU A 113 9.77 -1.67 9.53
C LEU A 113 9.71 -0.16 9.26
N VAL A 114 8.54 0.38 8.93
CA VAL A 114 8.34 1.83 8.72
C VAL A 114 8.70 2.64 9.97
N ILE A 115 8.31 2.18 11.16
CA ILE A 115 8.66 2.89 12.40
C ILE A 115 10.17 2.90 12.63
N ILE A 116 10.83 1.77 12.45
CA ILE A 116 12.28 1.68 12.60
C ILE A 116 12.95 2.63 11.59
N MET A 117 12.57 2.54 10.32
CA MET A 117 13.12 3.40 9.27
C MET A 117 12.81 4.88 9.48
N SER A 118 11.59 5.22 9.93
CA SER A 118 11.20 6.61 10.23
C SER A 118 11.99 7.18 11.42
N ALA A 119 12.24 6.37 12.44
CA ALA A 119 13.04 6.80 13.58
C ALA A 119 14.51 7.06 13.18
N LEU A 120 15.08 6.20 12.31
CA LEU A 120 16.47 6.29 11.88
C LEU A 120 16.69 7.39 10.83
N ILE A 121 15.78 7.55 9.86
CA ILE A 121 15.98 8.42 8.69
C ILE A 121 15.33 9.81 8.90
N LEU A 122 14.12 9.85 9.48
CA LEU A 122 13.35 11.08 9.67
C LEU A 122 13.40 11.59 11.11
N PHE A 123 14.10 10.89 12.01
CA PHE A 123 14.15 11.21 13.45
C PHE A 123 12.76 11.34 14.07
N GLU A 124 11.80 10.52 13.61
CA GLU A 124 10.42 10.50 14.11
C GLU A 124 10.39 9.99 15.55
N LYS A 125 9.82 10.77 16.47
CA LYS A 125 9.66 10.36 17.87
C LYS A 125 8.58 9.31 18.00
N ILE A 126 8.96 8.13 18.45
CA ILE A 126 8.04 7.03 18.77
C ILE A 126 7.52 7.27 20.19
N ASN A 127 6.21 7.41 20.34
CA ASN A 127 5.58 7.46 21.66
C ASN A 127 4.99 6.08 22.03
N ILE A 128 4.76 5.88 23.31
CA ILE A 128 4.29 4.58 23.84
C ILE A 128 2.94 4.15 23.24
N ARG A 129 2.06 5.11 22.90
CA ARG A 129 0.77 4.81 22.25
C ARG A 129 0.96 4.20 20.86
N LYS A 130 1.89 4.75 20.08
CA LYS A 130 2.24 4.18 18.77
C LYS A 130 2.79 2.77 18.92
N GLY A 131 3.68 2.57 19.89
CA GLY A 131 4.24 1.24 20.20
C GLY A 131 3.13 0.23 20.54
N ILE A 132 2.24 0.57 21.48
CA ILE A 132 1.12 -0.29 21.87
C ILE A 132 0.20 -0.57 20.68
N GLY A 133 -0.16 0.47 19.90
CA GLY A 133 -1.05 0.31 18.75
C GLY A 133 -0.48 -0.61 17.68
N ILE A 134 0.84 -0.59 17.45
CA ILE A 134 1.53 -1.49 16.52
C ILE A 134 1.50 -2.94 17.03
N VAL A 135 1.82 -3.14 18.31
CA VAL A 135 1.76 -4.48 18.91
C VAL A 135 0.35 -5.05 18.81
N LEU A 136 -0.67 -4.27 19.15
CA LEU A 136 -2.08 -4.70 19.02
C LEU A 136 -2.45 -5.00 17.55
N GLY A 137 -2.08 -4.13 16.62
CA GLY A 137 -2.33 -4.34 15.20
C GLY A 137 -1.66 -5.64 14.70
N LEU A 138 -0.38 -5.85 15.05
CA LEU A 138 0.36 -7.05 14.70
C LEU A 138 -0.27 -8.32 15.30
N VAL A 139 -0.59 -8.30 16.59
CA VAL A 139 -1.22 -9.46 17.29
C VAL A 139 -2.58 -9.75 16.64
N GLY A 140 -3.46 -8.76 16.48
CA GLY A 140 -4.78 -8.97 15.90
C GLY A 140 -4.72 -9.47 14.45
N ALA A 141 -3.84 -8.90 13.62
CA ALA A 141 -3.64 -9.36 12.25
C ALA A 141 -3.11 -10.79 12.20
N SER A 142 -2.08 -11.11 12.99
CA SER A 142 -1.52 -12.48 13.06
C SER A 142 -2.55 -13.49 13.54
N THR A 143 -3.36 -13.16 14.56
CA THR A 143 -4.43 -14.04 15.06
C THR A 143 -5.47 -14.32 14.00
N LEU A 144 -5.95 -13.28 13.28
CA LEU A 144 -6.93 -13.42 12.21
C LEU A 144 -6.45 -14.38 11.12
N ILE A 145 -5.19 -14.31 10.80
CA ILE A 145 -4.59 -15.00 9.66
C ILE A 145 -4.22 -16.45 10.03
N LEU A 146 -3.64 -16.67 11.21
CA LEU A 146 -3.30 -18.02 11.67
C LEU A 146 -4.53 -18.90 11.88
N ASN A 147 -5.67 -18.30 12.21
CA ASN A 147 -6.93 -19.02 12.34
C ASN A 147 -7.57 -19.40 10.99
N GLY A 148 -7.21 -18.72 9.90
CA GLY A 148 -7.79 -18.92 8.57
C GLY A 148 -6.98 -19.78 7.58
N GLY A 149 -5.75 -20.19 7.92
CA GLY A 149 -4.89 -20.87 6.94
C GLY A 149 -3.82 -21.81 7.49
N SER A 150 -3.52 -22.85 6.73
CA SER A 150 -2.39 -23.74 7.00
C SER A 150 -1.09 -23.17 6.44
N LEU A 151 -0.05 -23.10 7.29
CA LEU A 151 1.32 -22.82 6.86
C LEU A 151 1.85 -24.04 6.10
N SER A 152 1.82 -23.99 4.77
CA SER A 152 2.37 -25.05 3.93
C SER A 152 3.89 -24.92 3.81
N GLY A 153 4.62 -26.00 4.06
CA GLY A 153 6.10 -26.05 4.07
C GLY A 153 6.77 -26.29 2.70
N ASN A 154 6.11 -25.95 1.59
CA ASN A 154 6.68 -26.11 0.24
C ASN A 154 7.74 -25.02 -0.05
N THR A 155 8.81 -25.35 -0.78
CA THR A 155 9.91 -24.45 -1.15
C THR A 155 9.45 -23.21 -1.94
N ASP A 156 8.46 -23.37 -2.82
CA ASP A 156 7.92 -22.26 -3.60
C ASP A 156 7.20 -21.23 -2.71
N TYR A 157 6.47 -21.71 -1.70
CA TYR A 157 5.87 -20.83 -0.70
C TYR A 157 6.92 -20.05 0.11
N MET A 158 8.04 -20.68 0.43
CA MET A 158 9.13 -20.01 1.14
C MET A 158 9.72 -18.86 0.31
N LEU A 159 9.97 -19.10 -0.98
CA LEU A 159 10.45 -18.06 -1.90
C LEU A 159 9.43 -16.93 -2.06
N GLY A 160 8.15 -17.28 -2.25
CA GLY A 160 7.05 -16.32 -2.31
C GLY A 160 6.95 -15.46 -1.05
N ASN A 161 7.06 -16.09 0.13
CA ASN A 161 7.08 -15.39 1.41
C ASN A 161 8.26 -14.44 1.55
N MET A 162 9.46 -14.82 1.09
CA MET A 162 10.63 -13.95 1.06
C MET A 162 10.41 -12.73 0.14
N PHE A 163 9.82 -12.93 -1.03
CA PHE A 163 9.50 -11.83 -1.95
C PHE A 163 8.53 -10.83 -1.30
N VAL A 164 7.48 -11.32 -0.65
CA VAL A 164 6.53 -10.45 0.06
C VAL A 164 7.19 -9.72 1.24
N PHE A 165 8.13 -10.35 1.95
CA PHE A 165 8.89 -9.68 3.02
C PHE A 165 9.74 -8.54 2.47
N PHE A 166 10.50 -8.77 1.40
CA PHE A 166 11.30 -7.72 0.77
C PHE A 166 10.42 -6.63 0.13
N ASN A 167 9.26 -6.99 -0.40
CA ASN A 167 8.25 -6.03 -0.81
C ASN A 167 7.83 -5.13 0.36
N ALA A 168 7.47 -5.71 1.53
CA ALA A 168 7.08 -4.96 2.71
C ALA A 168 8.19 -4.00 3.17
N ALA A 169 9.46 -4.45 3.15
CA ALA A 169 10.61 -3.62 3.49
C ALA A 169 10.80 -2.48 2.47
N SER A 170 10.70 -2.79 1.17
CA SER A 170 10.81 -1.82 0.08
C SER A 170 9.74 -0.73 0.18
N TYR A 171 8.48 -1.13 0.41
CA TYR A 171 7.39 -0.18 0.58
C TYR A 171 7.58 0.70 1.82
N GLY A 172 8.02 0.12 2.93
CA GLY A 172 8.33 0.85 4.15
C GLY A 172 9.42 1.91 3.91
N LEU A 173 10.49 1.54 3.23
CA LEU A 173 11.57 2.46 2.87
C LEU A 173 11.07 3.57 1.93
N TYR A 174 10.27 3.22 0.93
CA TYR A 174 9.64 4.20 0.04
C TYR A 174 8.82 5.24 0.81
N LEU A 175 7.94 4.81 1.74
CA LEU A 175 7.11 5.75 2.53
C LEU A 175 7.96 6.78 3.30
N VAL A 176 9.11 6.35 3.80
CA VAL A 176 10.04 7.21 4.54
C VAL A 176 10.79 8.14 3.60
N LEU A 177 11.35 7.63 2.50
CA LEU A 177 12.13 8.41 1.54
C LEU A 177 11.28 9.44 0.78
N VAL A 178 10.04 9.09 0.44
CA VAL A 178 9.15 9.98 -0.32
C VAL A 178 8.53 11.09 0.55
N LYS A 179 8.52 10.92 1.89
CA LYS A 179 7.87 11.88 2.81
C LYS A 179 8.36 13.32 2.66
N PRO A 180 9.68 13.63 2.60
CA PRO A 180 10.16 14.99 2.36
C PRO A 180 9.71 15.56 1.02
N LEU A 181 9.66 14.72 -0.03
CA LEU A 181 9.21 15.12 -1.37
C LEU A 181 7.70 15.43 -1.38
N MET A 182 6.89 14.66 -0.66
CA MET A 182 5.45 14.92 -0.49
C MET A 182 5.16 16.23 0.25
N GLN A 183 6.07 16.67 1.12
CA GLN A 183 5.95 17.97 1.79
C GLN A 183 6.31 19.13 0.87
N LYS A 184 7.22 18.91 -0.08
CA LYS A 184 7.74 19.94 -0.98
C LYS A 184 6.90 20.09 -2.25
N TYR A 185 6.41 18.99 -2.82
CA TYR A 185 5.73 18.95 -4.11
C TYR A 185 4.26 18.53 -3.97
N HIS A 186 3.52 18.76 -5.06
CA HIS A 186 2.15 18.22 -5.16
C HIS A 186 2.18 16.68 -5.27
N PRO A 187 1.28 15.94 -4.63
CA PRO A 187 1.26 14.47 -4.73
C PRO A 187 1.26 13.94 -6.17
N ILE A 188 0.51 14.57 -7.07
CA ILE A 188 0.47 14.21 -8.49
C ILE A 188 1.86 14.35 -9.14
N THR A 189 2.60 15.44 -8.83
CA THR A 189 3.97 15.64 -9.32
C THR A 189 4.88 14.50 -8.87
N VAL A 190 4.84 14.15 -7.58
CA VAL A 190 5.67 13.06 -7.06
C VAL A 190 5.31 11.74 -7.71
N MET A 191 4.00 11.42 -7.85
CA MET A 191 3.55 10.18 -8.50
C MET A 191 3.94 10.12 -9.97
N PHE A 192 3.81 11.21 -10.71
CA PHE A 192 4.23 11.30 -12.11
C PHE A 192 5.71 10.89 -12.30
N TYR A 193 6.62 11.46 -11.49
CA TYR A 193 8.04 11.12 -11.57
C TYR A 193 8.35 9.72 -11.03
N VAL A 194 7.77 9.33 -9.90
CA VAL A 194 8.01 8.02 -9.25
C VAL A 194 7.56 6.88 -10.16
N PHE A 195 6.36 6.99 -10.77
CA PHE A 195 5.88 5.99 -11.72
C PHE A 195 6.59 6.07 -13.07
N GLY A 196 6.98 7.27 -13.52
CA GLY A 196 7.78 7.43 -14.73
C GLY A 196 9.15 6.73 -14.63
N PHE A 197 9.88 6.93 -13.54
CA PHE A 197 11.11 6.18 -13.29
C PHE A 197 10.82 4.69 -13.04
N GLY A 198 9.76 4.37 -12.29
CA GLY A 198 9.32 3.01 -12.05
C GLY A 198 9.07 2.23 -13.34
N LEU A 199 8.48 2.87 -14.35
CA LEU A 199 8.25 2.28 -15.66
C LEU A 199 9.57 1.83 -16.30
N LEU A 200 10.59 2.69 -16.28
CA LEU A 200 11.90 2.36 -16.86
C LEU A 200 12.52 1.13 -16.19
N TYR A 201 12.32 0.98 -14.88
CA TYR A 201 12.86 -0.16 -14.13
C TYR A 201 12.04 -1.44 -14.30
N VAL A 202 10.73 -1.35 -14.56
CA VAL A 202 9.83 -2.52 -14.68
C VAL A 202 9.83 -3.10 -16.10
N ILE A 203 10.04 -2.27 -17.14
CA ILE A 203 10.03 -2.71 -18.56
C ILE A 203 10.85 -3.99 -18.78
N PRO A 204 12.12 -4.11 -18.31
CA PRO A 204 12.94 -5.30 -18.61
C PRO A 204 12.35 -6.62 -18.08
N PHE A 205 11.51 -6.55 -17.04
CA PHE A 205 10.92 -7.74 -16.40
C PHE A 205 9.59 -8.13 -17.01
N GLY A 206 8.75 -7.15 -17.35
CA GLY A 206 7.36 -7.41 -17.77
C GLY A 206 7.12 -7.38 -19.27
N TYR A 207 8.10 -6.93 -20.08
CA TYR A 207 7.89 -6.69 -21.51
C TYR A 207 7.48 -7.94 -22.29
N THR A 208 8.19 -9.04 -22.13
CA THR A 208 7.90 -10.30 -22.83
C THR A 208 6.59 -10.91 -22.40
N GLU A 209 6.28 -10.86 -21.10
CA GLU A 209 5.04 -11.39 -20.56
C GLU A 209 3.82 -10.58 -21.03
N LEU A 210 3.94 -9.23 -21.06
CA LEU A 210 2.85 -8.38 -21.52
C LEU A 210 2.55 -8.57 -23.02
N LEU A 211 3.59 -8.79 -23.84
CA LEU A 211 3.40 -9.06 -25.27
C LEU A 211 2.78 -10.43 -25.55
N ALA A 212 2.95 -11.39 -24.64
CA ALA A 212 2.43 -12.74 -24.78
C ALA A 212 0.95 -12.85 -24.37
N VAL A 213 0.34 -11.75 -23.87
CA VAL A 213 -1.07 -11.76 -23.39
C VAL A 213 -2.05 -11.95 -24.54
N ASP A 214 -2.89 -12.96 -24.44
CA ASP A 214 -4.04 -13.15 -25.35
C ASP A 214 -5.27 -12.39 -24.85
N TRP A 215 -5.36 -11.13 -25.23
CA TRP A 215 -6.47 -10.25 -24.84
C TRP A 215 -7.84 -10.71 -25.32
N ALA A 216 -7.92 -11.53 -26.38
CA ALA A 216 -9.17 -12.00 -26.92
C ALA A 216 -9.81 -13.09 -26.05
N SER A 217 -9.02 -13.77 -25.22
CA SER A 217 -9.49 -14.83 -24.30
C SER A 217 -10.15 -14.31 -23.02
N PHE A 218 -10.09 -12.99 -22.75
CA PHE A 218 -10.51 -12.45 -21.46
C PHE A 218 -12.03 -12.42 -21.30
N PRO A 219 -12.59 -13.10 -20.28
CA PRO A 219 -13.97 -12.90 -19.88
C PRO A 219 -14.22 -11.45 -19.42
N PRO A 220 -15.45 -10.92 -19.58
CA PRO A 220 -15.77 -9.56 -19.14
C PRO A 220 -15.43 -9.29 -17.67
N LEU A 221 -15.56 -10.28 -16.78
CA LEU A 221 -15.20 -10.15 -15.37
C LEU A 221 -13.70 -9.85 -15.19
N ILE A 222 -12.85 -10.62 -15.87
CA ILE A 222 -11.38 -10.42 -15.80
C ILE A 222 -10.98 -9.05 -16.34
N ILE A 223 -11.63 -8.56 -17.40
CA ILE A 223 -11.40 -7.20 -17.90
C ILE A 223 -11.70 -6.15 -16.80
N TRP A 224 -12.80 -6.29 -16.07
CA TRP A 224 -13.16 -5.42 -14.97
C TRP A 224 -12.16 -5.49 -13.81
N GLU A 225 -11.68 -6.68 -13.47
CA GLU A 225 -10.67 -6.89 -12.42
C GLU A 225 -9.34 -6.26 -12.82
N VAL A 226 -8.89 -6.43 -14.06
CA VAL A 226 -7.70 -5.74 -14.60
C VAL A 226 -7.86 -4.22 -14.54
N LEU A 227 -9.00 -3.67 -14.99
CA LEU A 227 -9.27 -2.24 -14.92
C LEU A 227 -9.30 -1.73 -13.49
N PHE A 228 -9.91 -2.47 -12.56
CA PHE A 228 -9.89 -2.13 -11.13
C PHE A 228 -8.46 -2.07 -10.59
N VAL A 229 -7.64 -3.06 -10.91
CA VAL A 229 -6.25 -3.12 -10.45
C VAL A 229 -5.42 -1.99 -11.05
N VAL A 230 -5.58 -1.67 -12.32
CA VAL A 230 -4.87 -0.56 -12.97
C VAL A 230 -5.32 0.79 -12.42
N VAL A 231 -6.62 1.05 -12.36
CA VAL A 231 -7.15 2.38 -12.02
C VAL A 231 -7.27 2.56 -10.51
N CYS A 232 -8.02 1.67 -9.84
CA CYS A 232 -8.29 1.85 -8.42
C CYS A 232 -7.06 1.54 -7.56
N THR A 233 -6.43 0.40 -7.78
CA THR A 233 -5.30 -0.03 -6.93
C THR A 233 -4.04 0.76 -7.23
N THR A 234 -3.75 1.07 -8.50
CA THR A 234 -2.48 1.70 -8.85
C THR A 234 -2.57 3.23 -8.87
N VAL A 235 -3.66 3.82 -9.37
CA VAL A 235 -3.75 5.28 -9.45
C VAL A 235 -4.44 5.85 -8.22
N ILE A 236 -5.69 5.42 -7.94
CA ILE A 236 -6.49 6.02 -6.86
C ILE A 236 -5.87 5.74 -5.50
N ALA A 237 -5.55 4.47 -5.18
CA ALA A 237 -5.01 4.12 -3.86
C ALA A 237 -3.64 4.77 -3.61
N TYR A 238 -2.74 4.81 -4.61
CA TYR A 238 -1.46 5.53 -4.46
C TYR A 238 -1.65 7.03 -4.28
N LEU A 239 -2.59 7.65 -5.00
CA LEU A 239 -2.89 9.07 -4.84
C LEU A 239 -3.47 9.39 -3.46
N LEU A 240 -4.38 8.55 -2.95
CA LEU A 240 -4.96 8.67 -1.62
C LEU A 240 -3.89 8.52 -0.52
N ASN A 241 -3.05 7.48 -0.61
CA ASN A 241 -1.93 7.29 0.30
C ASN A 241 -0.95 8.46 0.28
N SER A 242 -0.56 8.92 -0.90
CA SER A 242 0.39 10.02 -1.08
C SER A 242 -0.16 11.33 -0.54
N SER A 243 -1.45 11.59 -0.77
CA SER A 243 -2.15 12.77 -0.25
C SER A 243 -2.23 12.73 1.28
N ALA A 244 -2.51 11.57 1.85
CA ALA A 244 -2.49 11.37 3.31
C ALA A 244 -1.08 11.51 3.88
N LEU A 245 -0.07 10.94 3.22
CA LEU A 245 1.33 11.02 3.63
C LEU A 245 1.86 12.47 3.62
N LYS A 246 1.30 13.35 2.79
CA LYS A 246 1.62 14.79 2.86
C LYS A 246 1.31 15.39 4.23
N LEU A 247 0.21 14.94 4.87
CA LEU A 247 -0.31 15.49 6.13
C LEU A 247 0.08 14.66 7.37
N LEU A 248 0.25 13.35 7.20
CA LEU A 248 0.51 12.39 8.26
C LEU A 248 1.95 11.86 8.18
N ASN A 249 2.43 11.27 9.27
CA ASN A 249 3.75 10.64 9.28
C ASN A 249 3.71 9.23 8.66
N PRO A 250 4.83 8.72 8.12
CA PRO A 250 4.92 7.38 7.55
C PRO A 250 4.42 6.28 8.49
N SER A 251 4.79 6.35 9.79
CA SER A 251 4.30 5.40 10.81
C SER A 251 2.78 5.41 10.97
N THR A 252 2.11 6.57 10.78
CA THR A 252 0.64 6.66 10.86
C THR A 252 0.00 6.12 9.60
N VAL A 253 0.62 6.33 8.43
CA VAL A 253 0.13 5.81 7.15
C VAL A 253 0.23 4.28 7.13
N SER A 254 1.38 3.74 7.53
CA SER A 254 1.64 2.29 7.46
C SER A 254 0.75 1.45 8.37
N ILE A 255 0.31 1.97 9.53
CA ILE A 255 -0.53 1.19 10.46
C ILE A 255 -1.89 0.82 9.85
N TYR A 256 -2.37 1.57 8.85
CA TYR A 256 -3.61 1.24 8.14
C TYR A 256 -3.53 -0.07 7.37
N ILE A 257 -2.33 -0.58 7.09
CA ILE A 257 -2.11 -1.90 6.46
C ILE A 257 -2.72 -3.01 7.31
N TYR A 258 -2.77 -2.86 8.64
CA TYR A 258 -3.43 -3.84 9.51
C TYR A 258 -4.94 -3.98 9.26
N LEU A 259 -5.58 -3.01 8.61
CA LEU A 259 -6.98 -3.14 8.19
C LEU A 259 -7.16 -4.09 7.00
N GLN A 260 -6.12 -4.29 6.18
CA GLN A 260 -6.24 -5.08 4.96
C GLN A 260 -6.72 -6.52 5.22
N PRO A 261 -6.18 -7.29 6.19
CA PRO A 261 -6.70 -8.63 6.48
C PRO A 261 -8.18 -8.62 6.87
N VAL A 262 -8.61 -7.64 7.69
CA VAL A 262 -10.02 -7.50 8.10
C VAL A 262 -10.91 -7.21 6.89
N LEU A 263 -10.51 -6.24 6.09
CA LEU A 263 -11.27 -5.84 4.90
C LEU A 263 -11.30 -6.93 3.83
N ALA A 264 -10.18 -7.68 3.66
CA ALA A 264 -10.12 -8.82 2.75
C ALA A 264 -11.06 -9.95 3.20
N THR A 265 -11.11 -10.23 4.51
CA THR A 265 -12.05 -11.20 5.08
C THR A 265 -13.50 -10.78 4.84
N LEU A 266 -13.84 -9.50 5.10
CA LEU A 266 -15.17 -8.99 4.83
C LEU A 266 -15.56 -9.09 3.34
N PHE A 267 -14.61 -8.83 2.45
CA PHE A 267 -14.81 -8.97 1.02
C PHE A 267 -15.02 -10.44 0.59
N ALA A 268 -14.25 -11.37 1.19
CA ALA A 268 -14.41 -12.81 0.97
C ALA A 268 -15.80 -13.31 1.44
N ILE A 269 -16.27 -12.82 2.59
CA ILE A 269 -17.63 -13.12 3.07
C ILE A 269 -18.69 -12.59 2.11
N PHE A 270 -18.53 -11.36 1.63
CA PHE A 270 -19.45 -10.76 0.65
C PHE A 270 -19.50 -11.55 -0.66
N ARG A 271 -18.38 -12.12 -1.12
CA ARG A 271 -18.34 -13.03 -2.28
C ARG A 271 -18.86 -14.44 -1.98
N GLY A 272 -19.25 -14.75 -0.75
CA GLY A 272 -19.71 -16.07 -0.34
C GLY A 272 -18.60 -17.12 -0.25
N SER A 273 -17.34 -16.70 -0.24
CA SER A 273 -16.17 -17.59 -0.19
C SER A 273 -15.66 -17.82 1.24
N ASP A 274 -16.23 -17.13 2.25
CA ASP A 274 -15.87 -17.27 3.66
C ASP A 274 -17.07 -16.97 4.58
N ALA A 275 -16.96 -17.32 5.89
CA ALA A 275 -17.97 -17.07 6.90
C ALA A 275 -17.38 -16.32 8.11
N LEU A 276 -18.24 -15.56 8.79
CA LEU A 276 -17.86 -14.84 10.01
C LEU A 276 -17.79 -15.82 11.19
N ASP A 277 -16.71 -15.81 11.93
CA ASP A 277 -16.53 -16.54 13.17
C ASP A 277 -16.09 -15.62 14.33
N GLU A 278 -16.15 -16.12 15.58
CA GLU A 278 -15.83 -15.33 16.77
C GLU A 278 -14.38 -14.81 16.75
N MET A 279 -13.42 -15.60 16.26
CA MET A 279 -12.01 -15.21 16.19
C MET A 279 -11.79 -14.06 15.20
N LYS A 280 -12.50 -14.06 14.07
CA LYS A 280 -12.45 -12.96 13.10
C LYS A 280 -12.97 -11.67 13.71
N ILE A 281 -14.06 -11.75 14.50
CA ILE A 281 -14.63 -10.58 15.20
C ILE A 281 -13.63 -10.03 16.23
N VAL A 282 -13.08 -10.89 17.11
CA VAL A 282 -12.13 -10.48 18.14
C VAL A 282 -10.87 -9.88 17.53
N SER A 283 -10.31 -10.53 16.51
CA SER A 283 -9.13 -10.04 15.79
C SER A 283 -9.37 -8.69 15.15
N ALA A 284 -10.54 -8.50 14.50
CA ALA A 284 -10.93 -7.23 13.89
C ALA A 284 -11.01 -6.10 14.93
N ILE A 285 -11.59 -6.36 16.10
CA ILE A 285 -11.68 -5.38 17.19
C ILE A 285 -10.27 -4.98 17.67
N ILE A 286 -9.38 -5.94 17.89
CA ILE A 286 -8.00 -5.69 18.34
C ILE A 286 -7.25 -4.81 17.29
N ILE A 287 -7.38 -5.14 16.00
CA ILE A 287 -6.77 -4.38 14.90
C ILE A 287 -7.30 -2.93 14.89
N ILE A 288 -8.62 -2.75 14.96
CA ILE A 288 -9.25 -1.43 14.93
C ILE A 288 -8.79 -0.58 16.12
N VAL A 289 -8.70 -1.16 17.32
CA VAL A 289 -8.16 -0.49 18.50
C VAL A 289 -6.70 -0.10 18.28
N GLY A 290 -5.87 -0.98 17.72
CA GLY A 290 -4.47 -0.70 17.38
C GLY A 290 -4.35 0.49 16.41
N VAL A 291 -5.09 0.49 15.31
CA VAL A 291 -5.13 1.59 14.33
C VAL A 291 -5.60 2.90 14.98
N TYR A 292 -6.63 2.84 15.83
CA TYR A 292 -7.14 4.00 16.55
C TYR A 292 -6.07 4.63 17.46
N LEU A 293 -5.37 3.83 18.26
CA LEU A 293 -4.33 4.31 19.17
C LEU A 293 -3.18 5.05 18.45
N VAL A 294 -2.80 4.59 17.26
CA VAL A 294 -1.76 5.26 16.47
C VAL A 294 -2.28 6.51 15.77
N SER A 295 -3.56 6.49 15.34
CA SER A 295 -4.18 7.58 14.59
C SER A 295 -4.51 8.80 15.43
N VAL A 296 -4.85 8.61 16.71
CA VAL A 296 -5.22 9.71 17.61
C VAL A 296 -3.99 10.54 18.00
N ARG A 297 -4.05 11.83 17.72
CA ARG A 297 -3.03 12.79 18.22
C ARG A 297 -3.04 12.79 19.74
N PRO A 298 -1.86 12.76 20.40
CA PRO A 298 -1.82 13.03 21.84
C PRO A 298 -2.41 14.43 22.06
N LEU A 299 -3.37 14.53 22.97
CA LEU A 299 -3.85 15.81 23.46
C LEU A 299 -2.60 16.56 23.94
N ARG A 300 -2.19 17.59 23.21
CA ARG A 300 -1.13 18.49 23.62
C ARG A 300 -1.58 19.09 24.93
N GLY A 301 -0.99 18.65 26.04
CA GLY A 301 -1.27 19.23 27.35
C GLY A 301 -1.18 20.74 27.20
N ARG A 302 -2.25 21.43 27.55
CA ARG A 302 -2.31 22.88 27.69
C ARG A 302 -1.17 23.21 28.69
N LYS A 303 0.01 23.56 28.18
CA LYS A 303 0.99 24.22 29.04
C LYS A 303 0.31 25.47 29.53
N ASN A 304 -0.08 25.48 30.79
CA ASN A 304 -0.49 26.65 31.51
C ASN A 304 0.52 27.77 31.23
N LYS A 305 0.13 28.78 30.46
CA LYS A 305 0.72 30.06 30.51
C LYS A 305 0.14 30.72 31.80
N LEU A 306 0.72 30.39 32.91
CA LEU A 306 0.61 31.14 34.16
C LEU A 306 2.03 31.43 34.60
N SER A 307 2.55 32.55 34.19
CA SER A 307 3.50 33.44 34.90
C SER A 307 3.82 34.61 34.00
#